data_9a715e63e40240c1b0d82a79b5f3e8ec
#
_entry.id   9a715e63e40240c1b0d82a79b5f3e8ec
#
_cell.length_a   1.000
_cell.length_b   1.000
_cell.length_c   1.000
_cell.angle_alpha   90.00
_cell.angle_beta   90.00
_cell.angle_gamma   90.00
#
_symmetry.space_group_name_H-M   'P 1'
#
loop_
_entity.id
_entity.type
_entity.pdbx_description
1 polymer ?
#
loop_
_entity_poly.entity_id
_entity_poly.type
_entity_poly.pdbx_seq_one_letter_code
_entity_poly.pdbx_strand_id
1 'polypeptide(L)'
;MRNLKTIFSILMLLAVFSCAKVQKDGESAGQVTFSLNSDVEIADQTKSSVSTYTTLPSAEDYKISITSAANAFTWRGMISEWDSATLVPAGTYTVTATYGSLEEEGFDKPFFTGTAEFTVVAEETTDVAVNVALGNTVVLVRCTDNFSNYYTDYTFKVVRDTDQIATFVKGETRGAFVDGYKITLEGTVTGPSKTLKFKKDYTALREATAYTFNLDASNVGGTAITISFNDTVETVELGDLELND
;
A
#
# COMPACT_ATOMS: atom_id res chain seq x y z
N MET A 1 55.49 -6.10 -90.66
CA MET A 1 55.67 -4.72 -90.14
C MET A 1 54.52 -4.40 -89.17
N ARG A 2 54.90 -3.99 -88.08
CA ARG A 2 54.23 -3.25 -86.96
C ARG A 2 53.34 -4.00 -86.01
N ASN A 3 53.90 -4.17 -84.82
CA ASN A 3 53.34 -4.59 -83.53
C ASN A 3 52.23 -3.64 -83.11
N LEU A 4 51.11 -4.24 -82.61
CA LEU A 4 50.15 -3.50 -81.84
C LEU A 4 50.02 -4.19 -80.48
N LYS A 5 50.56 -3.47 -79.48
CA LYS A 5 50.54 -3.91 -78.06
C LYS A 5 49.12 -3.70 -77.49
N THR A 6 48.47 -4.79 -77.16
CA THR A 6 47.20 -4.74 -76.48
C THR A 6 47.47 -4.51 -74.98
N ILE A 7 47.05 -3.36 -74.47
CA ILE A 7 47.06 -3.02 -73.07
C ILE A 7 45.83 -3.60 -72.47
N PHE A 8 45.98 -4.64 -71.61
CA PHE A 8 44.89 -5.25 -70.82
C PHE A 8 44.73 -4.39 -69.56
N SER A 9 43.69 -3.56 -69.53
CA SER A 9 43.30 -2.79 -68.35
C SER A 9 42.39 -3.66 -67.51
N ILE A 10 42.93 -4.17 -66.40
CA ILE A 10 42.18 -4.87 -65.39
C ILE A 10 41.45 -3.83 -64.58
N LEU A 11 40.16 -3.68 -64.80
CA LEU A 11 39.25 -2.92 -63.95
C LEU A 11 38.88 -3.76 -62.72
N MET A 12 39.52 -3.49 -61.61
CA MET A 12 39.25 -4.14 -60.31
C MET A 12 37.96 -3.55 -59.72
N LEU A 13 36.87 -4.27 -59.90
CA LEU A 13 35.57 -3.93 -59.33
C LEU A 13 35.58 -4.22 -57.80
N LEU A 14 35.82 -3.18 -57.01
CA LEU A 14 35.63 -3.23 -55.56
C LEU A 14 34.14 -3.36 -55.27
N ALA A 15 33.68 -4.59 -55.04
CA ALA A 15 32.36 -4.86 -54.44
C ALA A 15 32.42 -4.45 -52.97
N VAL A 16 31.97 -3.25 -52.63
CA VAL A 16 31.61 -2.86 -51.28
C VAL A 16 30.38 -3.67 -50.85
N PHE A 17 30.62 -4.78 -50.16
CA PHE A 17 29.58 -5.41 -49.39
C PHE A 17 29.15 -4.44 -48.29
N SER A 18 28.22 -3.56 -48.59
CA SER A 18 27.42 -2.90 -47.59
C SER A 18 26.59 -3.99 -46.94
N CYS A 19 27.02 -4.49 -45.78
CA CYS A 19 26.13 -5.16 -44.86
C CYS A 19 25.06 -4.15 -44.45
N ALA A 20 24.01 -4.01 -45.26
CA ALA A 20 22.74 -3.52 -44.75
C ALA A 20 22.33 -4.53 -43.68
N LYS A 21 22.45 -4.15 -42.41
CA LYS A 21 21.69 -4.82 -41.34
C LYS A 21 20.24 -4.80 -41.83
N VAL A 22 19.75 -5.94 -42.25
CA VAL A 22 18.30 -6.16 -42.39
C VAL A 22 17.79 -5.96 -40.99
N GLN A 23 17.24 -4.78 -40.75
CA GLN A 23 16.46 -4.51 -39.57
C GLN A 23 15.24 -5.44 -39.73
N LYS A 24 15.33 -6.57 -39.09
CA LYS A 24 14.18 -7.43 -38.89
C LYS A 24 13.23 -6.55 -38.08
N ASP A 25 12.06 -6.23 -38.62
CA ASP A 25 10.94 -5.66 -37.91
C ASP A 25 10.43 -6.70 -36.89
N GLY A 26 11.26 -7.01 -35.90
CA GLY A 26 10.96 -7.74 -34.70
C GLY A 26 11.21 -6.76 -33.58
N GLU A 27 10.19 -6.47 -32.80
CA GLU A 27 10.30 -5.64 -31.62
C GLU A 27 11.55 -6.06 -30.85
N SER A 28 12.51 -5.15 -30.77
CA SER A 28 13.71 -5.36 -29.97
C SER A 28 13.26 -5.55 -28.53
N ALA A 29 13.65 -6.65 -27.87
CA ALA A 29 13.18 -7.01 -26.56
C ALA A 29 14.34 -7.25 -25.61
N GLY A 30 14.12 -7.05 -24.33
CA GLY A 30 15.03 -7.35 -23.23
C GLY A 30 14.35 -8.22 -22.18
N GLN A 31 15.05 -8.50 -21.10
CA GLN A 31 14.56 -9.23 -19.96
C GLN A 31 14.39 -8.31 -18.75
N VAL A 32 13.57 -8.71 -17.78
CA VAL A 32 13.33 -7.92 -16.58
C VAL A 32 13.36 -8.82 -15.35
N THR A 33 14.06 -8.40 -14.31
CA THR A 33 13.98 -8.99 -12.98
C THR A 33 13.36 -8.01 -12.01
N PHE A 34 12.59 -8.51 -11.05
CA PHE A 34 11.94 -7.68 -10.03
C PHE A 34 12.45 -8.04 -8.64
N SER A 35 12.65 -7.01 -7.83
CA SER A 35 12.85 -7.13 -6.38
C SER A 35 11.92 -6.18 -5.65
N LEU A 36 11.47 -6.56 -4.45
CA LEU A 36 10.63 -5.74 -3.59
C LEU A 36 11.41 -5.31 -2.36
N ASN A 37 11.37 -4.02 -2.07
CA ASN A 37 11.88 -3.44 -0.84
C ASN A 37 10.69 -2.95 -0.02
N SER A 38 10.46 -3.55 1.15
CA SER A 38 9.38 -3.11 2.03
C SER A 38 9.85 -1.92 2.86
N ASP A 39 9.16 -0.79 2.74
CA ASP A 39 9.25 0.28 3.72
C ASP A 39 8.44 -0.13 4.94
N VAL A 40 9.14 -0.35 6.04
CA VAL A 40 8.56 -0.83 7.30
C VAL A 40 8.29 0.29 8.28
N GLU A 41 8.61 1.53 7.93
CA GLU A 41 8.33 2.68 8.80
C GLU A 41 6.84 3.02 8.76
N ILE A 42 6.30 3.33 9.92
CA ILE A 42 4.95 3.86 10.07
C ILE A 42 5.05 5.15 10.88
N ALA A 43 4.38 6.17 10.42
CA ALA A 43 4.31 7.43 11.16
C ALA A 43 3.38 7.24 12.36
N ASP A 44 3.94 7.34 13.55
CA ASP A 44 3.22 7.41 14.82
C ASP A 44 4.03 8.27 15.80
N GLN A 45 3.51 8.45 17.00
CA GLN A 45 4.22 9.20 18.05
C GLN A 45 5.53 8.53 18.49
N THR A 46 5.68 7.22 18.23
CA THR A 46 6.81 6.40 18.71
C THR A 46 7.75 5.95 17.61
N LYS A 47 7.46 6.28 16.33
CA LYS A 47 8.17 5.78 15.14
C LYS A 47 8.25 4.25 15.12
N SER A 48 7.13 3.60 15.35
CA SER A 48 7.02 2.16 15.35
C SER A 48 7.25 1.59 13.94
N SER A 49 7.54 0.29 13.88
CA SER A 49 7.52 -0.45 12.61
C SER A 49 6.10 -0.95 12.30
N VAL A 50 5.75 -1.05 11.04
CA VAL A 50 4.49 -1.71 10.59
C VAL A 50 4.35 -3.11 11.17
N SER A 51 5.47 -3.81 11.40
CA SER A 51 5.50 -5.14 12.03
C SER A 51 4.96 -5.18 13.47
N THR A 52 4.79 -4.03 14.11
CA THR A 52 4.10 -3.91 15.41
C THR A 52 2.60 -4.19 15.28
N TYR A 53 2.02 -3.97 14.11
CA TYR A 53 0.57 -4.02 13.88
C TYR A 53 0.14 -5.21 13.01
N THR A 54 1.06 -5.77 12.21
CA THR A 54 0.78 -6.91 11.34
C THR A 54 2.06 -7.67 11.00
N THR A 55 1.91 -8.91 10.56
CA THR A 55 3.00 -9.67 9.94
C THR A 55 3.27 -9.08 8.55
N LEU A 56 4.53 -8.75 8.27
CA LEU A 56 4.91 -8.26 6.95
C LEU A 56 4.79 -9.40 5.93
N PRO A 57 4.19 -9.14 4.76
CA PRO A 57 4.13 -10.13 3.69
C PRO A 57 5.53 -10.42 3.12
N SER A 58 5.74 -11.63 2.66
CA SER A 58 6.95 -11.96 1.90
C SER A 58 6.88 -11.39 0.49
N ALA A 59 8.03 -11.23 -0.17
CA ALA A 59 8.04 -10.71 -1.55
C ALA A 59 7.16 -11.55 -2.49
N GLU A 60 7.07 -12.86 -2.26
CA GLU A 60 6.30 -13.81 -3.08
C GLU A 60 4.79 -13.62 -2.97
N ASP A 61 4.30 -12.96 -1.90
CA ASP A 61 2.88 -12.74 -1.63
C ASP A 61 2.30 -11.54 -2.41
N TYR A 62 3.16 -10.78 -3.09
CA TYR A 62 2.73 -9.61 -3.84
C TYR A 62 2.26 -9.97 -5.24
N LYS A 63 1.19 -9.29 -5.67
CA LYS A 63 0.80 -9.22 -7.07
C LYS A 63 1.52 -8.05 -7.73
N ILE A 64 2.01 -8.27 -8.96
CA ILE A 64 2.54 -7.18 -9.78
C ILE A 64 1.69 -6.99 -11.03
N SER A 65 1.61 -5.75 -11.49
CA SER A 65 0.97 -5.36 -12.74
C SER A 65 1.94 -4.49 -13.53
N ILE A 66 2.30 -4.92 -14.74
CA ILE A 66 3.19 -4.22 -15.65
C ILE A 66 2.34 -3.62 -16.76
N THR A 67 2.52 -2.33 -17.03
CA THR A 67 1.81 -1.60 -18.08
C THR A 67 2.76 -0.67 -18.82
N SER A 68 2.42 -0.34 -20.07
CA SER A 68 3.09 0.70 -20.84
C SER A 68 2.06 1.55 -21.56
N ALA A 69 2.33 2.84 -21.66
CA ALA A 69 1.51 3.74 -22.47
C ALA A 69 1.85 3.65 -23.97
N ALA A 70 3.04 3.14 -24.32
CA ALA A 70 3.60 3.16 -25.67
C ALA A 70 3.44 1.84 -26.44
N ASN A 71 3.24 0.72 -25.75
CA ASN A 71 3.09 -0.59 -26.38
C ASN A 71 1.99 -1.44 -25.73
N ALA A 72 1.61 -2.52 -26.40
CA ALA A 72 0.53 -3.38 -25.97
C ALA A 72 0.95 -4.45 -24.92
N PHE A 73 2.24 -4.51 -24.52
CA PHE A 73 2.68 -5.49 -23.54
C PHE A 73 2.14 -5.12 -22.16
N THR A 74 1.42 -6.06 -21.58
CA THR A 74 0.94 -5.98 -20.20
C THR A 74 1.10 -7.34 -19.54
N TRP A 75 1.36 -7.33 -18.24
CA TRP A 75 1.41 -8.55 -17.44
C TRP A 75 0.80 -8.32 -16.06
N ARG A 76 0.12 -9.33 -15.52
CA ARG A 76 -0.45 -9.29 -14.18
C ARG A 76 -0.48 -10.69 -13.58
N GLY A 77 0.04 -10.83 -12.36
CA GLY A 77 0.06 -12.08 -11.62
C GLY A 77 0.81 -11.93 -10.31
N MET A 78 1.05 -13.05 -9.63
CA MET A 78 1.94 -13.06 -8.46
C MET A 78 3.38 -12.84 -8.92
N ILE A 79 4.18 -12.12 -8.15
CA ILE A 79 5.60 -11.92 -8.51
C ILE A 79 6.35 -13.26 -8.64
N SER A 80 5.96 -14.27 -7.86
CA SER A 80 6.49 -15.63 -7.94
C SER A 80 6.17 -16.36 -9.26
N GLU A 81 5.17 -15.88 -10.01
CA GLU A 81 4.80 -16.42 -11.32
C GLU A 81 5.52 -15.70 -12.48
N TRP A 82 6.26 -14.63 -12.18
CA TRP A 82 7.03 -13.92 -13.19
C TRP A 82 8.24 -14.73 -13.64
N ASP A 83 8.28 -15.05 -14.93
CA ASP A 83 9.45 -15.69 -15.54
C ASP A 83 10.41 -14.61 -16.04
N SER A 84 11.57 -14.49 -15.40
CA SER A 84 12.62 -13.54 -15.80
C SER A 84 13.20 -13.79 -17.19
N ALA A 85 12.95 -14.95 -17.80
CA ALA A 85 13.29 -15.23 -19.18
C ALA A 85 12.28 -14.66 -20.19
N THR A 86 11.15 -14.09 -19.72
CA THR A 86 10.16 -13.44 -20.57
C THR A 86 10.78 -12.27 -21.34
N LEU A 87 10.60 -12.31 -22.66
CA LEU A 87 11.03 -11.22 -23.53
C LEU A 87 9.99 -10.09 -23.52
N VAL A 88 10.40 -8.94 -23.02
CA VAL A 88 9.58 -7.72 -22.92
C VAL A 88 10.04 -6.77 -24.02
N PRO A 89 9.17 -6.22 -24.88
CA PRO A 89 9.54 -5.25 -25.91
C PRO A 89 10.28 -4.05 -25.31
N ALA A 90 11.28 -3.53 -26.02
CA ALA A 90 12.02 -2.36 -25.57
C ALA A 90 11.09 -1.14 -25.44
N GLY A 91 11.21 -0.39 -24.34
CA GLY A 91 10.33 0.75 -24.07
C GLY A 91 10.22 1.06 -22.59
N THR A 92 9.40 2.04 -22.26
CA THR A 92 9.15 2.49 -20.88
C THR A 92 7.88 1.83 -20.32
N TYR A 93 7.99 1.37 -19.10
CA TYR A 93 6.96 0.64 -18.37
C TYR A 93 6.78 1.18 -16.97
N THR A 94 5.61 0.92 -16.44
CA THR A 94 5.30 1.09 -15.03
C THR A 94 4.96 -0.28 -14.44
N VAL A 95 5.57 -0.63 -13.33
CA VAL A 95 5.17 -1.77 -12.50
C VAL A 95 4.54 -1.26 -11.22
N THR A 96 3.41 -1.84 -10.86
CA THR A 96 2.74 -1.64 -9.56
C THR A 96 2.72 -2.96 -8.83
N ALA A 97 3.24 -2.98 -7.60
CA ALA A 97 3.17 -4.11 -6.70
C ALA A 97 2.09 -3.86 -5.64
N THR A 98 1.30 -4.89 -5.30
CA THR A 98 0.23 -4.80 -4.30
C THR A 98 0.12 -6.08 -3.48
N TYR A 99 -0.20 -5.93 -2.19
CA TYR A 99 -0.60 -7.01 -1.29
C TYR A 99 -1.85 -6.59 -0.52
N GLY A 100 -2.83 -7.48 -0.37
CA GLY A 100 -4.13 -7.15 0.21
C GLY A 100 -5.03 -6.34 -0.73
N SER A 101 -6.01 -5.67 -0.16
CA SER A 101 -6.94 -4.80 -0.89
C SER A 101 -7.39 -3.64 0.00
N LEU A 102 -7.52 -2.43 -0.56
CA LEU A 102 -8.14 -1.30 0.14
C LEU A 102 -9.64 -1.49 0.39
N GLU A 103 -10.29 -2.37 -0.39
CA GLU A 103 -11.70 -2.70 -0.17
C GLU A 103 -11.91 -3.62 1.05
N GLU A 104 -10.83 -4.27 1.53
CA GLU A 104 -10.84 -5.10 2.72
C GLU A 104 -10.24 -4.33 3.90
N GLU A 105 -11.10 -3.89 4.80
CA GLU A 105 -10.71 -3.12 5.99
C GLU A 105 -10.95 -3.91 7.27
N GLY A 106 -10.37 -3.46 8.38
CA GLY A 106 -10.54 -4.06 9.71
C GLY A 106 -9.29 -4.70 10.27
N PHE A 107 -9.45 -5.62 11.20
CA PHE A 107 -8.33 -6.31 11.82
C PHE A 107 -7.68 -7.28 10.83
N ASP A 108 -6.34 -7.30 10.86
CA ASP A 108 -5.52 -8.21 10.04
C ASP A 108 -5.76 -8.03 8.52
N LYS A 109 -6.09 -6.81 8.07
CA LYS A 109 -6.34 -6.44 6.67
C LYS A 109 -5.40 -5.36 6.15
N PRO A 110 -4.07 -5.57 6.21
CA PRO A 110 -3.13 -4.59 5.68
C PRO A 110 -3.17 -4.57 4.15
N PHE A 111 -3.03 -3.38 3.59
CA PHE A 111 -2.79 -3.17 2.17
C PHE A 111 -1.41 -2.55 1.97
N PHE A 112 -0.56 -3.18 1.18
CA PHE A 112 0.73 -2.63 0.78
C PHE A 112 0.72 -2.36 -0.71
N THR A 113 1.34 -1.26 -1.10
CA THR A 113 1.46 -0.88 -2.51
C THR A 113 2.77 -0.14 -2.78
N GLY A 114 3.22 -0.23 -4.02
CA GLY A 114 4.36 0.50 -4.53
C GLY A 114 4.38 0.51 -6.04
N THR A 115 5.01 1.53 -6.62
CA THR A 115 5.09 1.72 -8.06
C THR A 115 6.51 2.11 -8.44
N ALA A 116 7.01 1.58 -9.57
CA ALA A 116 8.28 1.97 -10.16
C ALA A 116 8.13 2.11 -11.67
N GLU A 117 8.79 3.12 -12.24
CA GLU A 117 8.98 3.24 -13.67
C GLU A 117 10.33 2.65 -14.07
N PHE A 118 10.39 1.97 -15.21
CA PHE A 118 11.62 1.38 -15.72
C PHE A 118 11.63 1.38 -17.26
N THR A 119 12.83 1.24 -17.82
CA THR A 119 13.02 1.16 -19.27
C THR A 119 13.68 -0.15 -19.63
N VAL A 120 13.05 -0.90 -20.53
CA VAL A 120 13.60 -2.13 -21.10
C VAL A 120 14.47 -1.76 -22.30
N VAL A 121 15.71 -2.22 -22.25
CA VAL A 121 16.69 -2.07 -23.35
C VAL A 121 16.80 -3.41 -24.06
N ALA A 122 16.84 -3.35 -25.40
CA ALA A 122 16.97 -4.56 -26.22
C ALA A 122 18.24 -5.35 -25.88
N GLU A 123 18.11 -6.67 -25.80
CA GLU A 123 19.20 -7.62 -25.55
C GLU A 123 19.88 -7.46 -24.17
N GLU A 124 19.27 -6.67 -23.25
CA GLU A 124 19.76 -6.46 -21.89
C GLU A 124 18.77 -6.98 -20.86
N THR A 125 19.27 -7.21 -19.65
CA THR A 125 18.41 -7.51 -18.46
C THR A 125 18.31 -6.22 -17.63
N THR A 126 17.09 -5.80 -17.34
CA THR A 126 16.78 -4.66 -16.49
C THR A 126 16.38 -5.15 -15.10
N ASP A 127 17.14 -4.74 -14.07
CA ASP A 127 16.79 -5.02 -12.69
C ASP A 127 15.90 -3.89 -12.14
N VAL A 128 14.72 -4.23 -11.65
CA VAL A 128 13.72 -3.29 -11.16
C VAL A 128 13.44 -3.53 -9.69
N ALA A 129 13.77 -2.53 -8.87
CA ALA A 129 13.41 -2.52 -7.45
C ALA A 129 12.13 -1.71 -7.23
N VAL A 130 11.10 -2.33 -6.65
CA VAL A 130 9.85 -1.65 -6.28
C VAL A 130 9.83 -1.46 -4.77
N ASN A 131 9.78 -0.19 -4.35
CA ASN A 131 9.60 0.13 -2.94
C ASN A 131 8.11 0.08 -2.61
N VAL A 132 7.72 -0.77 -1.67
CA VAL A 132 6.34 -0.95 -1.22
C VAL A 132 6.19 -0.45 0.21
N ALA A 133 5.10 0.24 0.48
CA ALA A 133 4.75 0.78 1.79
C ALA A 133 3.30 0.43 2.15
N LEU A 134 2.95 0.58 3.43
CA LEU A 134 1.58 0.45 3.89
C LEU A 134 0.72 1.54 3.26
N GLY A 135 -0.34 1.16 2.57
CA GLY A 135 -1.32 2.07 1.95
C GLY A 135 -2.56 2.34 2.81
N ASN A 136 -2.68 1.68 3.98
CA ASN A 136 -3.76 1.95 4.93
C ASN A 136 -3.29 2.92 6.03
N THR A 137 -4.28 3.42 6.76
CA THR A 137 -4.15 3.96 8.12
C THR A 137 -4.34 2.84 9.13
N VAL A 138 -3.62 2.85 10.25
CA VAL A 138 -3.85 1.94 11.38
C VAL A 138 -4.54 2.68 12.51
N VAL A 139 -5.65 2.15 13.00
CA VAL A 139 -6.43 2.71 14.10
C VAL A 139 -6.39 1.77 15.29
N LEU A 140 -6.04 2.30 16.45
CA LEU A 140 -6.02 1.58 17.72
C LEU A 140 -6.93 2.29 18.74
N VAL A 141 -7.53 1.51 19.62
CA VAL A 141 -8.27 2.03 20.77
C VAL A 141 -7.63 1.49 22.04
N ARG A 142 -7.32 2.39 22.96
CA ARG A 142 -6.73 2.09 24.26
C ARG A 142 -7.55 2.75 25.36
N CYS A 143 -7.73 2.04 26.44
CA CYS A 143 -8.39 2.56 27.64
C CYS A 143 -7.42 2.61 28.78
N THR A 144 -7.43 3.71 29.51
CA THR A 144 -6.62 3.82 30.74
C THR A 144 -7.17 2.87 31.83
N ASP A 145 -6.35 2.61 32.84
CA ASP A 145 -6.80 1.85 34.00
C ASP A 145 -7.99 2.54 34.71
N ASN A 146 -7.96 3.88 34.78
CA ASN A 146 -9.05 4.66 35.34
C ASN A 146 -10.37 4.45 34.57
N PHE A 147 -10.30 4.48 33.23
CA PHE A 147 -11.45 4.16 32.36
C PHE A 147 -11.98 2.74 32.61
N SER A 148 -11.08 1.77 32.61
CA SER A 148 -11.42 0.34 32.75
C SER A 148 -11.92 -0.04 34.13
N ASN A 149 -11.52 0.72 35.17
CA ASN A 149 -12.02 0.55 36.53
C ASN A 149 -13.41 1.18 36.72
N TYR A 150 -13.70 2.25 35.99
CA TYR A 150 -15.00 2.94 36.11
C TYR A 150 -16.07 2.29 35.23
N TYR A 151 -15.76 1.97 33.96
CA TYR A 151 -16.71 1.33 33.05
C TYR A 151 -16.50 -0.18 33.03
N THR A 152 -17.52 -0.90 33.47
CA THR A 152 -17.45 -2.37 33.60
C THR A 152 -17.44 -3.09 32.28
N ASP A 153 -18.07 -2.49 31.25
CA ASP A 153 -18.07 -2.99 29.87
C ASP A 153 -18.08 -1.83 28.88
N TYR A 154 -17.49 -2.06 27.70
CA TYR A 154 -17.45 -1.06 26.65
C TYR A 154 -17.18 -1.69 25.28
N THR A 155 -17.67 -1.00 24.26
CA THR A 155 -17.46 -1.35 22.85
C THR A 155 -17.27 -0.08 22.06
N PHE A 156 -16.24 -0.04 21.20
CA PHE A 156 -15.99 1.06 20.29
C PHE A 156 -16.03 0.54 18.86
N LYS A 157 -16.70 1.28 17.99
CA LYS A 157 -16.79 1.00 16.56
C LYS A 157 -16.05 2.07 15.79
N VAL A 158 -15.23 1.64 14.86
CA VAL A 158 -14.67 2.49 13.81
C VAL A 158 -15.55 2.35 12.59
N VAL A 159 -16.13 3.46 12.16
CA VAL A 159 -17.06 3.54 11.04
C VAL A 159 -16.49 4.47 9.98
N ARG A 160 -16.53 4.06 8.71
CA ARG A 160 -16.22 4.90 7.57
C ARG A 160 -17.49 5.06 6.72
N ASP A 161 -17.91 6.29 6.54
CA ASP A 161 -19.21 6.62 5.93
C ASP A 161 -20.38 5.93 6.66
N THR A 162 -20.87 4.80 6.18
CA THR A 162 -21.92 3.96 6.79
C THR A 162 -21.42 2.59 7.21
N ASP A 163 -20.19 2.24 6.82
CA ASP A 163 -19.66 0.89 6.99
C ASP A 163 -18.91 0.75 8.31
N GLN A 164 -19.32 -0.22 9.11
CA GLN A 164 -18.61 -0.58 10.33
C GLN A 164 -17.35 -1.38 9.97
N ILE A 165 -16.19 -0.74 10.10
CA ILE A 165 -14.89 -1.32 9.74
C ILE A 165 -14.37 -2.26 10.81
N ALA A 166 -14.41 -1.84 12.08
CA ALA A 166 -13.90 -2.63 13.18
C ALA A 166 -14.71 -2.40 14.46
N THR A 167 -14.73 -3.42 15.32
CA THR A 167 -15.34 -3.35 16.66
C THR A 167 -14.28 -3.70 17.70
N PHE A 168 -13.89 -2.72 18.50
CA PHE A 168 -13.00 -2.88 19.64
C PHE A 168 -13.83 -3.18 20.88
N VAL A 169 -13.86 -4.45 21.28
CA VAL A 169 -14.46 -4.88 22.55
C VAL A 169 -13.43 -4.76 23.67
N LYS A 170 -13.88 -4.88 24.91
CA LYS A 170 -12.99 -4.88 26.07
C LYS A 170 -11.89 -5.94 25.92
N GLY A 171 -10.63 -5.49 26.00
CA GLY A 171 -9.46 -6.33 25.86
C GLY A 171 -8.93 -6.47 24.42
N GLU A 172 -9.58 -5.90 23.41
CA GLU A 172 -9.03 -5.86 22.04
C GLU A 172 -7.80 -4.94 21.98
N THR A 173 -6.71 -5.46 21.44
CA THR A 173 -5.43 -4.76 21.36
C THR A 173 -4.87 -4.62 19.95
N ARG A 174 -5.48 -5.27 18.96
CA ARG A 174 -5.03 -5.17 17.56
C ARG A 174 -5.31 -3.80 16.97
N GLY A 175 -4.54 -3.43 15.97
CA GLY A 175 -4.84 -2.29 15.10
C GLY A 175 -5.81 -2.70 13.99
N ALA A 176 -6.79 -1.85 13.68
CA ALA A 176 -7.63 -1.98 12.51
C ALA A 176 -7.06 -1.17 11.36
N PHE A 177 -7.00 -1.77 10.18
CA PHE A 177 -6.54 -1.15 8.94
C PHE A 177 -7.72 -0.48 8.25
N VAL A 178 -7.59 0.80 7.91
CA VAL A 178 -8.68 1.63 7.39
C VAL A 178 -8.19 2.37 6.15
N ASP A 179 -9.03 2.39 5.11
CA ASP A 179 -8.84 3.23 3.94
C ASP A 179 -9.51 4.59 4.15
N GLY A 180 -8.79 5.65 3.80
CA GLY A 180 -9.34 7.00 3.83
C GLY A 180 -8.88 7.87 4.99
N TYR A 181 -9.20 9.16 4.87
CA TYR A 181 -8.73 10.21 5.76
C TYR A 181 -9.78 10.64 6.81
N LYS A 182 -10.95 10.01 6.82
CA LYS A 182 -12.03 10.30 7.77
C LYS A 182 -12.62 9.03 8.32
N ILE A 183 -12.77 8.98 9.65
CA ILE A 183 -13.51 7.94 10.36
C ILE A 183 -14.42 8.56 11.41
N THR A 184 -15.42 7.81 11.84
CA THR A 184 -16.22 8.08 13.01
C THR A 184 -15.90 7.04 14.08
N LEU A 185 -15.58 7.48 15.29
CA LEU A 185 -15.51 6.63 16.47
C LEU A 185 -16.86 6.70 17.19
N GLU A 186 -17.52 5.55 17.29
CA GLU A 186 -18.74 5.38 18.06
C GLU A 186 -18.44 4.53 19.30
N GLY A 187 -18.87 4.99 20.46
CA GLY A 187 -18.65 4.25 21.72
C GLY A 187 -19.93 3.96 22.44
N THR A 188 -19.99 2.76 23.02
CA THR A 188 -20.99 2.37 24.00
C THR A 188 -20.24 1.96 25.26
N VAL A 189 -20.54 2.57 26.39
CA VAL A 189 -19.87 2.35 27.68
C VAL A 189 -20.91 2.07 28.76
N THR A 190 -20.66 1.07 29.60
CA THR A 190 -21.53 0.68 30.71
C THR A 190 -20.89 1.07 32.03
N GLY A 191 -21.45 2.11 32.63
CA GLY A 191 -21.07 2.57 33.97
C GLY A 191 -21.84 1.89 35.07
N PRO A 192 -21.65 2.30 36.33
CA PRO A 192 -22.29 1.65 37.48
C PRO A 192 -23.83 1.69 37.48
N SER A 193 -24.44 2.67 36.86
CA SER A 193 -25.88 2.89 36.90
C SER A 193 -26.60 2.89 35.55
N LYS A 194 -25.85 3.10 34.45
CA LYS A 194 -26.43 3.21 33.11
C LYS A 194 -25.41 2.93 32.01
N THR A 195 -25.93 2.65 30.81
CA THR A 195 -25.17 2.54 29.58
C THR A 195 -25.30 3.84 28.79
N LEU A 196 -24.18 4.36 28.31
CA LEU A 196 -24.05 5.63 27.61
C LEU A 196 -23.42 5.43 26.24
N LYS A 197 -23.71 6.33 25.32
CA LYS A 197 -23.13 6.34 23.95
C LYS A 197 -22.48 7.67 23.64
N PHE A 198 -21.55 7.62 22.71
CA PHE A 198 -21.03 8.80 22.03
C PHE A 198 -20.71 8.50 20.57
N LYS A 199 -20.59 9.55 19.79
CA LYS A 199 -20.18 9.51 18.39
C LYS A 199 -19.30 10.73 18.08
N LYS A 200 -18.15 10.50 17.46
CA LYS A 200 -17.20 11.56 17.14
C LYS A 200 -16.48 11.30 15.81
N ASP A 201 -16.45 12.33 14.97
CA ASP A 201 -15.77 12.31 13.69
C ASP A 201 -14.31 12.76 13.85
N TYR A 202 -13.40 12.06 13.16
CA TYR A 202 -11.98 12.39 13.04
C TYR A 202 -11.61 12.46 11.56
N THR A 203 -10.86 13.48 11.20
CA THR A 203 -10.46 13.77 9.83
C THR A 203 -8.94 13.96 9.72
N ALA A 204 -8.44 14.07 8.49
CA ALA A 204 -7.03 14.24 8.20
C ALA A 204 -6.13 13.05 8.60
N LEU A 205 -6.70 11.83 8.62
CA LEU A 205 -5.91 10.62 8.72
C LEU A 205 -5.04 10.46 7.47
N ARG A 206 -3.89 9.81 7.63
CA ARG A 206 -2.92 9.62 6.54
C ARG A 206 -2.55 8.15 6.43
N GLU A 207 -2.28 7.71 5.22
CA GLU A 207 -1.67 6.41 4.94
C GLU A 207 -0.36 6.22 5.70
N ALA A 208 0.05 4.99 5.90
CA ALA A 208 1.26 4.62 6.63
C ALA A 208 1.38 5.33 7.99
N THR A 209 0.25 5.57 8.66
CA THR A 209 0.19 6.27 9.95
C THR A 209 -0.65 5.47 10.94
N ALA A 210 -0.15 5.29 12.16
CA ALA A 210 -0.90 4.68 13.25
C ALA A 210 -1.45 5.74 14.20
N TYR A 211 -2.75 5.71 14.42
CA TYR A 211 -3.50 6.59 15.30
C TYR A 211 -4.05 5.83 16.47
N THR A 212 -3.75 6.30 17.69
CA THR A 212 -4.26 5.68 18.91
C THR A 212 -5.27 6.62 19.58
N PHE A 213 -6.50 6.13 19.75
CA PHE A 213 -7.49 6.75 20.61
C PHE A 213 -7.27 6.29 22.04
N ASN A 214 -6.76 7.15 22.88
CA ASN A 214 -6.61 6.89 24.32
C ASN A 214 -7.82 7.46 25.05
N LEU A 215 -8.64 6.58 25.61
CA LEU A 215 -9.84 6.94 26.35
C LEU A 215 -9.59 6.90 27.86
N ASP A 216 -10.05 7.96 28.54
CA ASP A 216 -10.00 8.05 29.99
C ASP A 216 -11.35 8.47 30.55
N ALA A 217 -11.67 8.03 31.76
CA ALA A 217 -12.87 8.46 32.46
C ALA A 217 -12.65 9.88 32.98
N SER A 218 -13.54 10.82 32.61
CA SER A 218 -13.50 12.13 33.24
C SER A 218 -13.96 11.99 34.71
N ASN A 219 -13.35 12.76 35.60
CA ASN A 219 -13.63 12.72 37.05
C ASN A 219 -15.02 13.25 37.44
N VAL A 220 -15.88 13.59 36.49
CA VAL A 220 -17.17 14.25 36.71
C VAL A 220 -18.30 13.30 36.45
N GLY A 221 -18.69 12.51 37.48
CA GLY A 221 -19.98 11.81 37.52
C GLY A 221 -20.23 10.76 36.42
N GLY A 222 -19.24 10.41 35.59
CA GLY A 222 -19.33 9.40 34.55
C GLY A 222 -20.24 9.75 33.37
N THR A 223 -20.49 11.05 33.14
CA THR A 223 -21.27 11.54 32.00
C THR A 223 -20.41 12.05 30.85
N ALA A 224 -19.09 12.07 31.02
CA ALA A 224 -18.13 12.45 29.99
C ALA A 224 -16.90 11.56 30.02
N ILE A 225 -16.26 11.41 28.89
CA ILE A 225 -14.95 10.77 28.73
C ILE A 225 -13.96 11.75 28.14
N THR A 226 -12.69 11.48 28.34
CA THR A 226 -11.61 12.21 27.67
C THR A 226 -11.04 11.31 26.60
N ILE A 227 -10.88 11.85 25.38
CA ILE A 227 -10.25 11.16 24.26
C ILE A 227 -9.00 11.94 23.87
N SER A 228 -7.84 11.29 23.91
CA SER A 228 -6.60 11.82 23.36
C SER A 228 -6.37 11.23 21.97
N PHE A 229 -6.16 12.12 20.99
CA PHE A 229 -5.92 11.77 19.61
C PHE A 229 -4.95 12.79 18.99
N ASN A 230 -3.83 12.33 18.43
CA ASN A 230 -2.82 13.21 17.81
C ASN A 230 -2.41 14.39 18.67
N ASP A 231 -1.98 14.15 19.91
CA ASP A 231 -1.60 15.18 20.89
C ASP A 231 -2.73 16.17 21.28
N THR A 232 -3.92 15.99 20.74
CA THR A 232 -5.10 16.75 21.13
C THR A 232 -5.90 15.95 22.14
N VAL A 233 -6.24 16.59 23.26
CA VAL A 233 -7.11 16.02 24.30
C VAL A 233 -8.45 16.73 24.25
N GLU A 234 -9.52 15.98 24.09
CA GLU A 234 -10.87 16.52 24.08
C GLU A 234 -11.77 15.81 25.12
N THR A 235 -12.77 16.52 25.62
CA THR A 235 -13.80 15.95 26.46
C THR A 235 -15.05 15.72 25.61
N VAL A 236 -15.56 14.49 25.65
CA VAL A 236 -16.76 14.08 24.91
C VAL A 236 -17.85 13.74 25.89
N GLU A 237 -18.97 14.47 25.80
CA GLU A 237 -20.17 14.18 26.57
C GLU A 237 -20.81 12.86 26.11
N LEU A 238 -21.22 12.06 27.06
CA LEU A 238 -21.90 10.78 26.82
C LEU A 238 -23.41 10.97 26.87
N GLY A 239 -24.10 10.59 25.81
CA GLY A 239 -25.55 10.53 25.79
C GLY A 239 -26.13 9.27 26.40
N ASP A 240 -27.33 9.34 26.89
CA ASP A 240 -28.09 8.16 27.32
C ASP A 240 -28.41 7.27 26.10
N LEU A 241 -28.48 5.95 26.34
CA LEU A 241 -28.95 5.02 25.32
C LEU A 241 -30.44 5.28 25.09
N GLU A 242 -30.79 5.82 23.93
CA GLU A 242 -32.21 5.91 23.56
C GLU A 242 -32.73 4.50 23.25
N LEU A 243 -33.82 4.11 23.93
CA LEU A 243 -34.41 2.76 23.83
C LEU A 243 -35.28 2.55 22.58
N ASN A 244 -35.29 3.55 21.66
CA ASN A 244 -36.18 3.57 20.49
C ASN A 244 -35.40 3.89 19.19
N ASP A 245 -34.48 2.99 18.79
CA ASP A 245 -34.01 2.90 17.40
C ASP A 245 -34.00 1.43 16.94
#